data_e144d1d223c0911f1399fcc2ce055b95
#
_entry.id   e144d1d223c0911f1399fcc2ce055b95
#
_cell.length_a   1.000
_cell.length_b   1.000
_cell.length_c   1.000
_cell.angle_alpha   90.00
_cell.angle_beta   90.00
_cell.angle_gamma   90.00
#
_symmetry.space_group_name_H-M   'P 1'
#
loop_
_entity.id
_entity.type
_entity.pdbx_description
1 polymer ?
#
loop_
_entity_poly.entity_id
_entity_poly.type
_entity_poly.pdbx_seq_one_letter_code
_entity_poly.pdbx_strand_id
1 'polypeptide(L)'
;MKNFINNKILPPIMKFVNTKAIIALKDGMLLSLPFIMIGSLFLLLASFPIPAVANWMNQTGLTPFWNQAYNASFGIVSVFAVVGIAYQWAKNEGVEGLPAGMTAFVGFLILMNSTTPVMNGTKIVVSAQQAPTLLTGFIDRTWLGGQGMIAAIIVGLVTGWIYSWFVKRKITIKLPEQVPPAVANSFIALIPAAVLTALWLLVYIFFEKVAHTTLTQWIYATIKTPLQGITD
;
A
#
# COMPACT_ATOMS: atom_id res chain seq x y z
N MET A 1 3.90 27.53 -31.95
CA MET A 1 3.36 26.59 -30.94
C MET A 1 4.42 25.61 -30.42
N LYS A 2 5.20 24.90 -31.26
CA LYS A 2 6.29 23.99 -30.83
C LYS A 2 7.33 24.66 -29.92
N ASN A 3 7.81 25.86 -30.23
CA ASN A 3 8.83 26.55 -29.42
C ASN A 3 8.32 27.00 -28.03
N PHE A 4 7.03 27.33 -27.89
CA PHE A 4 6.43 27.66 -26.60
C PHE A 4 6.33 26.40 -25.70
N ILE A 5 5.93 25.27 -26.27
CA ILE A 5 5.86 24.00 -25.57
C ILE A 5 7.26 23.56 -25.11
N ASN A 6 8.24 23.57 -26.01
CA ASN A 6 9.60 23.10 -25.70
C ASN A 6 10.34 23.99 -24.69
N ASN A 7 10.14 25.31 -24.75
CA ASN A 7 10.93 26.23 -23.93
C ASN A 7 10.25 26.68 -22.63
N LYS A 8 8.90 26.66 -22.55
CA LYS A 8 8.18 27.10 -21.34
C LYS A 8 7.45 25.98 -20.59
N ILE A 9 6.91 24.99 -21.28
CA ILE A 9 6.10 23.93 -20.66
C ILE A 9 6.92 22.70 -20.36
N LEU A 10 7.76 22.26 -21.29
CA LEU A 10 8.55 21.05 -21.15
C LEU A 10 9.56 21.07 -19.99
N PRO A 11 10.33 22.15 -19.75
CA PRO A 11 11.34 22.17 -18.69
C PRO A 11 10.76 21.98 -17.27
N PRO A 12 9.69 22.68 -16.84
CA PRO A 12 9.13 22.45 -15.51
C PRO A 12 8.49 21.06 -15.36
N ILE A 13 7.88 20.51 -16.41
CA ILE A 13 7.34 19.14 -16.41
C ILE A 13 8.49 18.14 -16.27
N MET A 14 9.56 18.27 -17.05
CA MET A 14 10.73 17.40 -16.93
C MET A 14 11.40 17.49 -15.57
N LYS A 15 11.47 18.68 -14.98
CA LYS A 15 11.98 18.86 -13.61
C LYS A 15 11.10 18.13 -12.59
N PHE A 16 9.79 18.20 -12.71
CA PHE A 16 8.85 17.49 -11.84
C PHE A 16 8.94 15.97 -12.00
N VAL A 17 8.91 15.48 -13.24
CA VAL A 17 8.99 14.03 -13.55
C VAL A 17 10.30 13.42 -13.08
N ASN A 18 11.39 14.19 -13.10
CA ASN A 18 12.72 13.76 -12.65
C ASN A 18 12.95 13.95 -11.14
N THR A 19 11.93 14.30 -10.35
CA THR A 19 12.06 14.32 -8.89
C THR A 19 12.23 12.89 -8.36
N LYS A 20 13.01 12.75 -7.28
CA LYS A 20 13.25 11.45 -6.63
C LYS A 20 11.96 10.73 -6.27
N ALA A 21 10.95 11.49 -5.81
CA ALA A 21 9.64 10.94 -5.45
C ALA A 21 8.92 10.32 -6.66
N ILE A 22 8.87 11.02 -7.79
CA ILE A 22 8.21 10.54 -9.00
C ILE A 22 8.95 9.35 -9.62
N ILE A 23 10.30 9.38 -9.60
CA ILE A 23 11.10 8.24 -10.07
C ILE A 23 10.84 7.01 -9.20
N ALA A 24 10.90 7.15 -7.87
CA ALA A 24 10.64 6.04 -6.95
C ALA A 24 9.21 5.51 -7.07
N LEU A 25 8.22 6.41 -7.21
CA LEU A 25 6.83 6.06 -7.45
C LEU A 25 6.68 5.25 -8.74
N LYS A 26 7.16 5.78 -9.86
CA LYS A 26 7.07 5.14 -11.16
C LYS A 26 7.75 3.77 -11.15
N ASP A 27 9.01 3.71 -10.75
CA ASP A 27 9.80 2.48 -10.81
C ASP A 27 9.33 1.46 -9.76
N GLY A 28 8.86 1.92 -8.59
CA GLY A 28 8.27 1.08 -7.55
C GLY A 28 6.94 0.45 -7.97
N MET A 29 6.08 1.22 -8.64
CA MET A 29 4.82 0.67 -9.17
C MET A 29 5.05 -0.31 -10.33
N LEU A 30 6.10 -0.13 -11.13
CA LEU A 30 6.44 -1.08 -12.19
C LEU A 30 6.73 -2.50 -11.64
N LEU A 31 7.21 -2.62 -10.40
CA LEU A 31 7.43 -3.93 -9.77
C LEU A 31 6.12 -4.69 -9.50
N SER A 32 4.99 -4.00 -9.41
CA SER A 32 3.67 -4.63 -9.22
C SER A 32 3.00 -5.07 -10.53
N LEU A 33 3.48 -4.63 -11.70
CA LEU A 33 2.86 -4.91 -12.99
C LEU A 33 2.61 -6.40 -13.27
N PRO A 34 3.55 -7.34 -13.02
CA PRO A 34 3.29 -8.76 -13.29
C PRO A 34 2.10 -9.28 -12.50
N PHE A 35 1.95 -8.87 -11.23
CA PHE A 35 0.85 -9.30 -10.37
C PHE A 35 -0.48 -8.65 -10.76
N ILE A 36 -0.46 -7.41 -11.24
CA ILE A 36 -1.63 -6.71 -11.80
C ILE A 36 -2.11 -7.45 -13.07
N MET A 37 -1.21 -7.79 -13.97
CA MET A 37 -1.55 -8.49 -15.23
C MET A 37 -2.12 -9.89 -14.96
N ILE A 38 -1.46 -10.68 -14.12
CA ILE A 38 -1.93 -12.03 -13.75
C ILE A 38 -3.28 -11.93 -13.02
N GLY A 39 -3.39 -11.01 -12.06
CA GLY A 39 -4.63 -10.83 -11.31
C GLY A 39 -5.80 -10.36 -12.16
N SER A 40 -5.57 -9.47 -13.13
CA SER A 40 -6.62 -9.03 -14.06
C SER A 40 -7.13 -10.17 -14.97
N LEU A 41 -6.25 -11.11 -15.33
CA LEU A 41 -6.66 -12.31 -16.07
C LEU A 41 -7.62 -13.16 -15.22
N PHE A 42 -7.31 -13.38 -13.95
CA PHE A 42 -8.20 -14.13 -13.05
C PHE A 42 -9.50 -13.39 -12.76
N LEU A 43 -9.49 -12.05 -12.68
CA LEU A 43 -10.70 -11.25 -12.60
C LEU A 43 -11.58 -11.44 -13.84
N LEU A 44 -10.99 -11.42 -15.03
CA LEU A 44 -11.71 -11.66 -16.28
C LEU A 44 -12.35 -13.07 -16.30
N LEU A 45 -11.63 -14.08 -15.81
CA LEU A 45 -12.18 -15.44 -15.71
C LEU A 45 -13.30 -15.52 -14.66
N ALA A 46 -13.16 -14.84 -13.51
CA ALA A 46 -14.17 -14.82 -12.46
C ALA A 46 -15.45 -14.06 -12.86
N SER A 47 -15.33 -13.07 -13.75
CA SER A 47 -16.42 -12.20 -14.22
C SER A 47 -16.55 -12.25 -15.74
N PHE A 48 -16.59 -13.46 -16.29
CA PHE A 48 -16.55 -13.65 -17.75
C PHE A 48 -17.78 -13.01 -18.42
N PRO A 49 -17.59 -12.19 -19.47
CA PRO A 49 -18.66 -11.37 -20.05
C PRO A 49 -19.71 -12.16 -20.84
N ILE A 50 -19.43 -13.42 -21.21
CA ILE A 50 -20.38 -14.27 -21.94
C ILE A 50 -21.20 -15.09 -20.94
N PRO A 51 -22.56 -14.89 -20.87
CA PRO A 51 -23.40 -15.52 -19.84
C PRO A 51 -23.33 -17.06 -19.84
N ALA A 52 -23.25 -17.68 -21.02
CA ALA A 52 -23.17 -19.14 -21.13
C ALA A 52 -21.92 -19.70 -20.45
N VAL A 53 -20.75 -19.05 -20.64
CA VAL A 53 -19.48 -19.45 -20.04
C VAL A 53 -19.47 -19.15 -18.54
N ALA A 54 -19.96 -17.97 -18.13
CA ALA A 54 -20.08 -17.60 -16.73
C ALA A 54 -20.97 -18.59 -15.94
N ASN A 55 -22.12 -18.97 -16.51
CA ASN A 55 -23.01 -19.96 -15.90
C ASN A 55 -22.36 -21.34 -15.80
N TRP A 56 -21.64 -21.80 -16.83
CA TRP A 56 -20.88 -23.04 -16.78
C TRP A 56 -19.82 -23.02 -15.68
N MET A 57 -19.02 -21.92 -15.58
CA MET A 57 -18.00 -21.77 -14.53
C MET A 57 -18.61 -21.78 -13.12
N ASN A 58 -19.77 -21.16 -12.94
CA ASN A 58 -20.48 -21.15 -11.66
C ASN A 58 -21.01 -22.54 -11.29
N GLN A 59 -21.59 -23.25 -12.26
CA GLN A 59 -22.10 -24.61 -12.07
C GLN A 59 -20.98 -25.63 -11.75
N THR A 60 -19.80 -25.47 -12.37
CA THR A 60 -18.64 -26.32 -12.09
C THR A 60 -17.90 -25.93 -10.81
N GLY A 61 -18.27 -24.82 -10.14
CA GLY A 61 -17.62 -24.36 -8.92
C GLY A 61 -16.24 -23.77 -9.11
N LEU A 62 -15.87 -23.33 -10.33
CA LEU A 62 -14.55 -22.76 -10.64
C LEU A 62 -14.42 -21.28 -10.24
N THR A 63 -15.53 -20.52 -10.25
CA THR A 63 -15.56 -19.09 -9.95
C THR A 63 -14.90 -18.71 -8.60
N PRO A 64 -15.10 -19.43 -7.48
CA PRO A 64 -14.42 -19.15 -6.22
C PRO A 64 -12.89 -19.27 -6.31
N PHE A 65 -12.36 -20.20 -7.09
CA PHE A 65 -10.91 -20.37 -7.27
C PHE A 65 -10.28 -19.21 -8.06
N TRP A 66 -10.97 -18.75 -9.11
CA TRP A 66 -10.54 -17.57 -9.86
C TRP A 66 -10.57 -16.31 -8.98
N ASN A 67 -11.63 -16.13 -8.18
CA ASN A 67 -11.70 -15.05 -7.21
C ASN A 67 -10.59 -15.13 -6.16
N GLN A 68 -10.20 -16.32 -5.72
CA GLN A 68 -9.09 -16.47 -4.78
C GLN A 68 -7.76 -16.02 -5.39
N ALA A 69 -7.49 -16.39 -6.63
CA ALA A 69 -6.28 -15.95 -7.35
C ALA A 69 -6.26 -14.43 -7.59
N TYR A 70 -7.39 -13.85 -8.05
CA TYR A 70 -7.57 -12.40 -8.17
C TYR A 70 -7.32 -11.69 -6.84
N ASN A 71 -7.93 -12.19 -5.79
CA ASN A 71 -7.85 -11.62 -4.45
C ASN A 71 -6.44 -11.64 -3.85
N ALA A 72 -5.62 -12.62 -4.21
CA ALA A 72 -4.25 -12.78 -3.75
C ALA A 72 -3.23 -12.02 -4.64
N SER A 73 -3.66 -11.41 -5.73
CA SER A 73 -2.83 -10.68 -6.68
C SER A 73 -3.31 -9.23 -6.86
N PHE A 74 -4.16 -8.96 -7.84
CA PHE A 74 -4.69 -7.60 -8.09
C PHE A 74 -5.45 -7.04 -6.87
N GLY A 75 -6.17 -7.89 -6.13
CA GLY A 75 -6.94 -7.50 -4.94
C GLY A 75 -6.10 -6.94 -3.79
N ILE A 76 -4.77 -7.11 -3.82
CA ILE A 76 -3.83 -6.57 -2.82
C ILE A 76 -2.76 -5.66 -3.46
N VAL A 77 -3.08 -5.01 -4.56
CA VAL A 77 -2.12 -4.21 -5.35
C VAL A 77 -1.44 -3.10 -4.55
N SER A 78 -2.10 -2.52 -3.54
CA SER A 78 -1.51 -1.48 -2.68
C SER A 78 -0.36 -2.02 -1.83
N VAL A 79 -0.38 -3.32 -1.48
CA VAL A 79 0.73 -3.98 -0.77
C VAL A 79 1.98 -4.02 -1.65
N PHE A 80 1.83 -4.41 -2.91
CA PHE A 80 2.96 -4.41 -3.85
C PHE A 80 3.48 -2.99 -4.11
N ALA A 81 2.58 -2.02 -4.21
CA ALA A 81 2.94 -0.63 -4.42
C ALA A 81 3.73 -0.05 -3.23
N VAL A 82 3.28 -0.22 -2.00
CA VAL A 82 3.96 0.35 -0.82
C VAL A 82 5.36 -0.22 -0.66
N VAL A 83 5.51 -1.55 -0.83
CA VAL A 83 6.81 -2.23 -0.77
C VAL A 83 7.72 -1.76 -1.91
N GLY A 84 7.21 -1.78 -3.15
CA GLY A 84 7.97 -1.41 -4.35
C GLY A 84 8.45 0.04 -4.34
N ILE A 85 7.61 0.98 -3.90
CA ILE A 85 7.96 2.41 -3.84
C ILE A 85 9.07 2.66 -2.81
N ALA A 86 8.94 2.12 -1.59
CA ALA A 86 9.96 2.30 -0.56
C ALA A 86 11.27 1.59 -0.92
N TYR A 87 11.19 0.38 -1.49
CA TYR A 87 12.32 -0.35 -2.03
C TYR A 87 13.07 0.48 -3.08
N GLN A 88 12.34 1.00 -4.07
CA GLN A 88 12.94 1.73 -5.18
C GLN A 88 13.50 3.08 -4.73
N TRP A 89 12.84 3.76 -3.79
CA TRP A 89 13.39 4.96 -3.18
C TRP A 89 14.77 4.69 -2.55
N ALA A 90 14.84 3.68 -1.68
CA ALA A 90 16.07 3.32 -0.98
C ALA A 90 17.18 2.93 -1.97
N LYS A 91 16.85 2.14 -2.99
CA LYS A 91 17.77 1.72 -4.04
C LYS A 91 18.30 2.92 -4.84
N ASN A 92 17.46 3.88 -5.19
CA ASN A 92 17.85 5.11 -5.89
C ASN A 92 18.74 6.01 -5.03
N GLU A 93 18.61 5.90 -3.70
CA GLU A 93 19.50 6.57 -2.74
C GLU A 93 20.79 5.81 -2.44
N GLY A 94 21.03 4.65 -3.06
CA GLY A 94 22.24 3.84 -2.90
C GLY A 94 22.29 3.06 -1.58
N VAL A 95 21.12 2.78 -0.97
CA VAL A 95 21.02 1.95 0.24
C VAL A 95 20.20 0.69 -0.05
N GLU A 96 20.29 -0.33 0.85
CA GLU A 96 19.57 -1.58 0.68
C GLU A 96 18.07 -1.35 0.68
N GLY A 97 17.39 -1.79 -0.40
CA GLY A 97 15.98 -1.50 -0.62
C GLY A 97 15.02 -2.42 0.11
N LEU A 98 15.36 -3.70 0.26
CA LEU A 98 14.45 -4.69 0.82
C LEU A 98 13.99 -4.36 2.25
N PRO A 99 14.88 -3.99 3.18
CA PRO A 99 14.45 -3.61 4.52
C PRO A 99 13.55 -2.36 4.53
N ALA A 100 13.78 -1.40 3.62
CA ALA A 100 12.91 -0.23 3.48
C ALA A 100 11.50 -0.62 3.03
N GLY A 101 11.40 -1.51 2.02
CA GLY A 101 10.13 -2.03 1.54
C GLY A 101 9.35 -2.78 2.62
N MET A 102 10.03 -3.66 3.38
CA MET A 102 9.41 -4.41 4.48
C MET A 102 8.96 -3.48 5.62
N THR A 103 9.73 -2.45 5.93
CA THR A 103 9.34 -1.44 6.93
C THR A 103 8.10 -0.65 6.48
N ALA A 104 8.03 -0.31 5.19
CA ALA A 104 6.86 0.37 4.63
C ALA A 104 5.62 -0.52 4.65
N PHE A 105 5.76 -1.81 4.40
CA PHE A 105 4.67 -2.79 4.52
C PHE A 105 4.12 -2.84 5.95
N VAL A 106 4.99 -2.95 6.95
CA VAL A 106 4.58 -2.92 8.37
C VAL A 106 3.85 -1.62 8.70
N GLY A 107 4.40 -0.46 8.31
CA GLY A 107 3.76 0.84 8.51
C GLY A 107 2.38 0.94 7.85
N PHE A 108 2.25 0.40 6.64
CA PHE A 108 0.97 0.39 5.91
C PHE A 108 -0.09 -0.46 6.63
N LEU A 109 0.30 -1.63 7.17
CA LEU A 109 -0.62 -2.47 7.95
C LEU A 109 -1.04 -1.83 9.27
N ILE A 110 -0.15 -1.12 9.95
CA ILE A 110 -0.46 -0.39 11.20
C ILE A 110 -1.57 0.64 10.98
N LEU A 111 -1.64 1.26 9.80
CA LEU A 111 -2.63 2.28 9.47
C LEU A 111 -4.03 1.73 9.16
N MET A 112 -4.22 0.42 9.26
CA MET A 112 -5.50 -0.25 9.04
C MET A 112 -6.13 -0.68 10.36
N ASN A 113 -7.47 -0.75 10.41
CA ASN A 113 -8.15 -1.33 11.55
C ASN A 113 -7.88 -2.83 11.64
N SER A 114 -7.54 -3.29 12.84
CA SER A 114 -7.38 -4.71 13.17
C SER A 114 -8.62 -5.28 13.88
N THR A 115 -9.65 -4.46 14.09
CA THR A 115 -10.91 -4.84 14.74
C THR A 115 -12.10 -4.42 13.90
N THR A 116 -13.13 -5.24 13.85
CA THR A 116 -14.40 -4.91 13.19
C THR A 116 -15.57 -5.40 14.04
N PRO A 117 -16.70 -4.65 14.10
CA PRO A 117 -17.91 -5.17 14.71
C PRO A 117 -18.44 -6.37 13.93
N VAL A 118 -18.92 -7.39 14.64
CA VAL A 118 -19.55 -8.56 14.01
C VAL A 118 -20.88 -8.14 13.41
N MET A 119 -21.05 -8.41 12.12
CA MET A 119 -22.33 -8.21 11.42
C MET A 119 -23.05 -9.54 11.31
N ASN A 120 -24.25 -9.64 11.88
CA ASN A 120 -25.16 -10.75 11.61
C ASN A 120 -26.01 -10.43 10.37
N GLY A 121 -25.67 -11.03 9.25
CA GLY A 121 -26.32 -10.74 7.97
C GLY A 121 -26.01 -9.32 7.46
N THR A 122 -27.03 -8.63 6.94
CA THR A 122 -26.89 -7.29 6.31
C THR A 122 -26.96 -6.13 7.32
N LYS A 123 -27.11 -6.40 8.62
CA LYS A 123 -27.26 -5.35 9.66
C LYS A 123 -26.24 -5.55 10.78
N ILE A 124 -25.63 -4.44 11.22
CA ILE A 124 -24.87 -4.39 12.46
C ILE A 124 -25.88 -4.53 13.60
N VAL A 125 -25.92 -5.69 14.26
CA VAL A 125 -26.78 -5.88 15.44
C VAL A 125 -26.02 -5.36 16.64
N VAL A 126 -26.21 -4.09 16.95
CA VAL A 126 -25.83 -3.53 18.25
C VAL A 126 -27.04 -3.81 19.16
N SER A 127 -27.08 -4.95 19.82
CA SER A 127 -28.07 -5.15 20.89
C SER A 127 -27.65 -4.29 22.05
N ALA A 128 -28.56 -3.43 22.53
CA ALA A 128 -28.30 -2.46 23.59
C ALA A 128 -27.91 -3.08 24.96
N GLN A 129 -27.79 -4.40 25.05
CA GLN A 129 -27.51 -5.14 26.30
C GLN A 129 -26.28 -6.06 26.24
N GLN A 130 -25.61 -6.19 25.11
CA GLN A 130 -24.33 -6.90 25.00
C GLN A 130 -23.30 -5.99 24.34
N ALA A 131 -22.12 -5.89 24.96
CA ALA A 131 -21.00 -5.21 24.33
C ALA A 131 -20.80 -5.77 22.90
N PRO A 132 -20.58 -4.93 21.89
CA PRO A 132 -20.39 -5.41 20.53
C PRO A 132 -19.25 -6.42 20.51
N THR A 133 -19.54 -7.65 20.06
CA THR A 133 -18.49 -8.64 19.88
C THR A 133 -17.60 -8.15 18.76
N LEU A 134 -16.37 -7.78 19.09
CA LEU A 134 -15.37 -7.34 18.12
C LEU A 134 -14.59 -8.57 17.64
N LEU A 135 -14.53 -8.75 16.33
CA LEU A 135 -13.54 -9.65 15.73
C LEU A 135 -12.19 -8.94 15.75
N THR A 136 -11.20 -9.61 16.32
CA THR A 136 -9.80 -9.14 16.38
C THR A 136 -8.92 -10.02 15.50
N GLY A 137 -7.74 -9.52 15.13
CA GLY A 137 -6.77 -10.30 14.37
C GLY A 137 -7.13 -10.46 12.89
N PHE A 138 -7.90 -9.53 12.32
CA PHE A 138 -8.18 -9.49 10.89
C PHE A 138 -7.52 -8.29 10.23
N ILE A 139 -7.34 -8.37 8.92
CA ILE A 139 -6.87 -7.26 8.07
C ILE A 139 -7.99 -6.96 7.06
N ASP A 140 -8.47 -5.71 7.06
CA ASP A 140 -9.48 -5.28 6.11
C ASP A 140 -8.90 -5.21 4.69
N ARG A 141 -9.28 -6.21 3.88
CA ARG A 141 -8.80 -6.34 2.50
C ARG A 141 -9.21 -5.19 1.60
N THR A 142 -10.25 -4.45 1.95
CA THR A 142 -10.71 -3.28 1.18
C THR A 142 -9.57 -2.29 0.95
N TRP A 143 -8.72 -2.11 1.97
CA TRP A 143 -7.59 -1.17 1.93
C TRP A 143 -6.31 -1.76 1.33
N LEU A 144 -6.24 -3.07 1.13
CA LEU A 144 -5.10 -3.71 0.45
C LEU A 144 -5.15 -3.54 -1.08
N GLY A 145 -6.36 -3.34 -1.63
CA GLY A 145 -6.62 -3.11 -3.05
C GLY A 145 -6.51 -1.64 -3.48
N GLY A 146 -7.14 -1.30 -4.58
CA GLY A 146 -7.08 0.05 -5.18
C GLY A 146 -7.50 1.20 -4.26
N GLN A 147 -8.39 0.96 -3.29
CA GLN A 147 -8.84 2.01 -2.36
C GLN A 147 -7.72 2.48 -1.41
N GLY A 148 -6.79 1.60 -1.05
CA GLY A 148 -5.63 1.95 -0.24
C GLY A 148 -4.44 2.49 -1.01
N MET A 149 -4.52 2.58 -2.35
CA MET A 149 -3.38 2.90 -3.21
C MET A 149 -2.72 4.24 -2.85
N ILE A 150 -3.51 5.28 -2.57
CA ILE A 150 -2.96 6.60 -2.26
C ILE A 150 -2.25 6.60 -0.91
N ALA A 151 -2.82 5.92 0.09
CA ALA A 151 -2.15 5.73 1.36
C ALA A 151 -0.84 4.93 1.20
N ALA A 152 -0.86 3.88 0.37
CA ALA A 152 0.33 3.08 0.04
C ALA A 152 1.45 3.93 -0.61
N ILE A 153 1.10 4.83 -1.52
CA ILE A 153 2.05 5.77 -2.14
C ILE A 153 2.68 6.69 -1.08
N ILE A 154 1.88 7.30 -0.23
CA ILE A 154 2.36 8.21 0.82
C ILE A 154 3.28 7.45 1.80
N VAL A 155 2.83 6.31 2.30
CA VAL A 155 3.60 5.48 3.23
C VAL A 155 4.90 5.00 2.59
N GLY A 156 4.86 4.53 1.34
CA GLY A 156 6.03 4.07 0.60
C GLY A 156 7.07 5.16 0.41
N LEU A 157 6.65 6.34 -0.05
CA LEU A 157 7.55 7.48 -0.26
C LEU A 157 8.16 8.00 1.05
N VAL A 158 7.34 8.21 2.08
CA VAL A 158 7.78 8.73 3.39
C VAL A 158 8.72 7.73 4.06
N THR A 159 8.36 6.44 4.07
CA THR A 159 9.20 5.40 4.66
C THR A 159 10.52 5.27 3.91
N GLY A 160 10.50 5.21 2.59
CA GLY A 160 11.72 5.12 1.77
C GLY A 160 12.65 6.31 1.99
N TRP A 161 12.10 7.51 2.08
CA TRP A 161 12.85 8.74 2.34
C TRP A 161 13.50 8.73 3.74
N ILE A 162 12.72 8.51 4.79
CA ILE A 162 13.21 8.53 6.18
C ILE A 162 14.20 7.38 6.40
N TYR A 163 13.88 6.17 5.93
CA TYR A 163 14.78 5.01 6.01
C TYR A 163 16.15 5.32 5.39
N SER A 164 16.16 5.82 4.16
CA SER A 164 17.40 6.17 3.46
C SER A 164 18.19 7.27 4.18
N TRP A 165 17.49 8.24 4.78
CA TRP A 165 18.13 9.28 5.58
C TRP A 165 18.85 8.72 6.80
N PHE A 166 18.22 7.79 7.55
CA PHE A 166 18.85 7.13 8.71
C PHE A 166 20.10 6.35 8.30
N VAL A 167 20.00 5.53 7.26
CA VAL A 167 21.12 4.71 6.81
C VAL A 167 22.29 5.56 6.30
N LYS A 168 22.02 6.61 5.52
CA LYS A 168 23.04 7.55 5.04
C LYS A 168 23.73 8.33 6.15
N ARG A 169 23.00 8.66 7.20
CA ARG A 169 23.54 9.31 8.40
C ARG A 169 24.28 8.33 9.31
N LYS A 170 24.31 7.04 8.95
CA LYS A 170 24.93 5.97 9.76
C LYS A 170 24.33 5.86 11.18
N ILE A 171 23.05 6.25 11.33
CA ILE A 171 22.27 6.05 12.56
C ILE A 171 21.74 4.61 12.52
N THR A 172 22.64 3.67 12.71
CA THR A 172 22.43 2.24 12.55
C THR A 172 23.30 1.47 13.52
N ILE A 173 22.97 0.21 13.77
CA ILE A 173 23.80 -0.68 14.56
C ILE A 173 25.00 -1.08 13.70
N LYS A 174 26.21 -0.81 14.20
CA LYS A 174 27.46 -1.22 13.55
C LYS A 174 27.83 -2.62 14.02
N LEU A 175 28.06 -3.51 13.08
CA LEU A 175 28.56 -4.86 13.35
C LEU A 175 30.03 -4.98 12.90
N PRO A 176 30.79 -5.93 13.49
CA PRO A 176 32.13 -6.26 13.04
C PRO A 176 32.13 -6.74 11.57
N GLU A 177 33.27 -6.52 10.86
CA GLU A 177 33.41 -6.87 9.43
C GLU A 177 33.30 -8.37 9.13
N GLN A 178 33.47 -9.23 10.15
CA GLN A 178 33.35 -10.70 10.01
C GLN A 178 31.91 -11.19 9.87
N VAL A 179 30.90 -10.29 10.09
CA VAL A 179 29.48 -10.68 10.00
C VAL A 179 29.04 -10.76 8.54
N PRO A 180 28.36 -11.84 8.12
CA PRO A 180 27.83 -11.96 6.77
C PRO A 180 26.97 -10.74 6.37
N PRO A 181 27.08 -10.25 5.12
CA PRO A 181 26.38 -9.02 4.67
C PRO A 181 24.85 -9.06 4.88
N ALA A 182 24.21 -10.22 4.68
CA ALA A 182 22.78 -10.37 4.88
C ALA A 182 22.35 -10.14 6.34
N VAL A 183 23.16 -10.63 7.29
CA VAL A 183 22.91 -10.41 8.73
C VAL A 183 23.19 -8.93 9.07
N ALA A 184 24.31 -8.38 8.59
CA ALA A 184 24.66 -6.98 8.82
C ALA A 184 23.56 -6.02 8.34
N ASN A 185 22.99 -6.24 7.16
CA ASN A 185 21.90 -5.44 6.60
C ASN A 185 20.63 -5.49 7.46
N SER A 186 20.33 -6.63 8.07
CA SER A 186 19.18 -6.76 8.97
C SER A 186 19.36 -5.91 10.24
N PHE A 187 20.56 -5.87 10.82
CA PHE A 187 20.85 -5.05 12.00
C PHE A 187 20.95 -3.55 11.67
N ILE A 188 21.46 -3.21 10.49
CA ILE A 188 21.47 -1.82 9.98
C ILE A 188 20.02 -1.29 9.90
N ALA A 189 19.09 -2.11 9.48
CA ALA A 189 17.68 -1.75 9.34
C ALA A 189 16.94 -1.59 10.68
N LEU A 190 17.43 -2.16 11.78
CA LEU A 190 16.69 -2.28 13.04
C LEU A 190 16.29 -0.92 13.62
N ILE A 191 17.21 0.02 13.72
CA ILE A 191 16.93 1.37 14.25
C ILE A 191 15.95 2.14 13.35
N PRO A 192 16.21 2.27 12.02
CA PRO A 192 15.26 2.93 11.13
C PRO A 192 13.88 2.29 11.14
N ALA A 193 13.80 0.96 11.15
CA ALA A 193 12.53 0.25 11.17
C ALA A 193 11.76 0.48 12.48
N ALA A 194 12.42 0.44 13.64
CA ALA A 194 11.79 0.71 14.93
C ALA A 194 11.22 2.13 14.99
N VAL A 195 12.01 3.14 14.57
CA VAL A 195 11.56 4.54 14.55
C VAL A 195 10.39 4.74 13.59
N LEU A 196 10.45 4.17 12.39
CA LEU A 196 9.39 4.27 11.40
C LEU A 196 8.12 3.55 11.83
N THR A 197 8.25 2.38 12.46
CA THR A 197 7.11 1.66 13.06
C THR A 197 6.43 2.49 14.15
N ALA A 198 7.23 3.10 15.04
CA ALA A 198 6.71 4.00 16.07
C ALA A 198 6.05 5.25 15.45
N LEU A 199 6.63 5.83 14.41
CA LEU A 199 6.06 6.97 13.70
C LEU A 199 4.68 6.64 13.11
N TRP A 200 4.56 5.51 12.40
CA TRP A 200 3.28 5.10 11.82
C TRP A 200 2.24 4.74 12.88
N LEU A 201 2.68 4.19 14.02
CA LEU A 201 1.80 3.96 15.16
C LEU A 201 1.28 5.28 15.76
N LEU A 202 2.13 6.30 15.88
CA LEU A 202 1.71 7.62 16.33
C LEU A 202 0.72 8.27 15.36
N VAL A 203 0.95 8.14 14.05
CA VAL A 203 0.00 8.59 13.02
C VAL A 203 -1.34 7.86 13.16
N TYR A 204 -1.34 6.55 13.36
CA TYR A 204 -2.55 5.76 13.59
C TYR A 204 -3.31 6.25 14.83
N ILE A 205 -2.63 6.41 15.97
CA ILE A 205 -3.23 6.90 17.23
C ILE A 205 -3.83 8.30 17.04
N PHE A 206 -3.12 9.20 16.34
CA PHE A 206 -3.62 10.54 16.05
C PHE A 206 -4.94 10.50 15.26
N PHE A 207 -4.99 9.74 14.17
CA PHE A 207 -6.21 9.64 13.37
C PHE A 207 -7.36 8.98 14.12
N GLU A 208 -7.10 7.93 14.91
CA GLU A 208 -8.11 7.27 15.71
C GLU A 208 -8.68 8.16 16.80
N LYS A 209 -7.82 8.87 17.56
CA LYS A 209 -8.23 9.69 18.70
C LYS A 209 -8.79 11.06 18.32
N VAL A 210 -8.28 11.68 17.26
CA VAL A 210 -8.65 13.06 16.88
C VAL A 210 -9.68 13.05 15.76
N ALA A 211 -9.48 12.24 14.73
CA ALA A 211 -10.35 12.19 13.56
C ALA A 211 -11.41 11.07 13.63
N HIS A 212 -11.37 10.20 14.65
CA HIS A 212 -12.26 9.03 14.82
C HIS A 212 -12.35 8.16 13.54
N THR A 213 -11.24 8.04 12.82
CA THR A 213 -11.12 7.31 11.56
C THR A 213 -9.70 6.82 11.39
N THR A 214 -9.42 6.02 10.35
CA THR A 214 -8.04 5.67 9.98
C THR A 214 -7.51 6.62 8.91
N LEU A 215 -6.17 6.73 8.79
CA LEU A 215 -5.54 7.51 7.73
C LEU A 215 -6.02 7.06 6.34
N THR A 216 -6.14 5.76 6.11
CA THR A 216 -6.60 5.18 4.85
C THR A 216 -8.03 5.60 4.51
N GLN A 217 -8.93 5.52 5.48
CA GLN A 217 -10.33 5.95 5.33
C GLN A 217 -10.43 7.45 5.11
N TRP A 218 -9.67 8.24 5.87
CA TRP A 218 -9.66 9.69 5.77
C TRP A 218 -9.18 10.17 4.38
N ILE A 219 -8.08 9.61 3.89
CA ILE A 219 -7.56 9.91 2.54
C ILE A 219 -8.60 9.56 1.48
N TYR A 220 -9.18 8.36 1.58
CA TYR A 220 -10.17 7.91 0.61
C TYR A 220 -11.41 8.80 0.60
N ALA A 221 -11.97 9.12 1.77
CA ALA A 221 -13.12 10.01 1.90
C ALA A 221 -12.85 11.41 1.34
N THR A 222 -11.66 11.98 1.65
CA THR A 222 -11.27 13.32 1.18
C THR A 222 -11.17 13.40 -0.35
N ILE A 223 -10.73 12.31 -1.00
CA ILE A 223 -10.60 12.28 -2.46
C ILE A 223 -11.92 11.91 -3.14
N LYS A 224 -12.70 10.99 -2.55
CA LYS A 224 -13.96 10.54 -3.09
C LYS A 224 -15.01 11.66 -3.12
N THR A 225 -15.10 12.46 -2.04
CA THR A 225 -16.12 13.50 -1.90
C THR A 225 -16.12 14.51 -3.06
N PRO A 226 -15.00 15.15 -3.45
CA PRO A 226 -15.01 16.08 -4.57
C PRO A 226 -15.28 15.42 -5.93
N LEU A 227 -14.90 14.14 -6.10
CA LEU A 227 -15.13 13.41 -7.34
C LEU A 227 -16.60 13.03 -7.52
N GLN A 228 -17.30 12.68 -6.45
CA GLN A 228 -18.74 12.40 -6.49
C GLN A 228 -19.56 13.65 -6.82
N GLY A 229 -19.17 14.83 -6.31
CA GLY A 229 -19.83 16.10 -6.63
C GLY A 229 -19.62 16.58 -8.08
N ILE A 230 -18.82 15.91 -8.89
CA ILE A 230 -18.63 16.19 -10.32
C ILE A 230 -19.50 15.25 -11.18
N THR A 231 -19.91 14.09 -10.63
CA THR A 231 -20.66 13.05 -11.34
C THR A 231 -22.16 13.08 -11.07
N ASP A 232 -22.61 13.83 -10.08
CA ASP A 232 -24.00 14.14 -9.76
C ASP A 232 -24.40 15.50 -10.40
#